data_c6d101daf3e1910381d4f4f566c900ad
#
_entry.id   c6d101daf3e1910381d4f4f566c900ad
#
_cell.length_a   1.000
_cell.length_b   1.000
_cell.length_c   1.000
_cell.angle_alpha   90.00
_cell.angle_beta   90.00
_cell.angle_gamma   90.00
#
_symmetry.space_group_name_H-M   'P 1'
#
loop_
_entity.id
_entity.type
_entity.pdbx_description
1 polymer ?
#
loop_
_entity_poly.entity_id
_entity_poly.type
_entity_poly.pdbx_seq_one_letter_code
_entity_poly.pdbx_strand_id
1 'polypeptide(L)'
;MAARKKLKSKVCLVGEVMVGKTSLIHRYVQNMFDDRYIMTMGTKVSKKVVEVADAKGHDVTLEMTIWDIMGEKGFRQLLKEAYFYGAQGILAVCDLTRPSTLADLDDWIDHVLKVVGSVPVYICVNKADLREQAKFDEDAVRAFAKAY
;
A
#
# COMPACT_ATOMS: atom_id res chain seq x y z
N MET A 1 3.03 27.71 -24.22
CA MET A 1 2.61 26.95 -23.02
C MET A 1 3.59 25.82 -22.78
N ALA A 2 4.05 25.68 -21.54
CA ALA A 2 4.87 24.55 -21.20
C ALA A 2 4.03 23.26 -21.23
N ALA A 3 4.58 22.19 -21.81
CA ALA A 3 3.92 20.90 -21.80
C ALA A 3 3.80 20.38 -20.36
N ARG A 4 2.66 19.75 -20.03
CA ARG A 4 2.47 19.12 -18.73
C ARG A 4 3.47 17.99 -18.55
N LYS A 5 4.15 17.98 -17.42
CA LYS A 5 5.11 16.95 -17.10
C LYS A 5 4.39 15.62 -16.82
N LYS A 6 4.90 14.53 -17.39
CA LYS A 6 4.40 13.18 -17.15
C LYS A 6 5.44 12.39 -16.36
N LEU A 7 5.00 11.80 -15.26
CA LEU A 7 5.84 10.97 -14.41
C LEU A 7 5.20 9.60 -14.25
N LYS A 8 6.04 8.60 -14.11
CA LYS A 8 5.61 7.24 -13.80
C LYS A 8 6.13 6.86 -12.43
N SER A 9 5.32 6.16 -11.65
CA SER A 9 5.73 5.68 -10.34
C SER A 9 5.20 4.28 -10.10
N LYS A 10 5.93 3.54 -9.28
CA LYS A 10 5.52 2.21 -8.78
C LYS A 10 5.26 2.32 -7.29
N VAL A 11 4.09 1.88 -6.87
CA VAL A 11 3.68 1.84 -5.46
C VAL A 11 3.35 0.38 -5.12
N CYS A 12 3.91 -0.11 -4.02
CA CYS A 12 3.59 -1.45 -3.51
C CYS A 12 2.62 -1.35 -2.34
N LEU A 13 1.56 -2.16 -2.37
CA LEU A 13 0.68 -2.38 -1.22
C LEU A 13 1.14 -3.66 -0.53
N VAL A 14 1.45 -3.53 0.75
CA VAL A 14 1.91 -4.65 1.57
C VAL A 14 1.04 -4.78 2.83
N GLY A 15 1.02 -5.95 3.41
CA GLY A 15 0.26 -6.24 4.61
C GLY A 15 -0.22 -7.69 4.63
N GLU A 16 -0.73 -8.11 5.78
CA GLU A 16 -1.22 -9.45 6.04
C GLU A 16 -2.39 -9.80 5.10
N VAL A 17 -2.69 -11.10 4.95
CA VAL A 17 -3.87 -11.55 4.22
C VAL A 17 -5.14 -10.96 4.85
N MET A 18 -6.15 -10.71 4.03
CA MET A 18 -7.48 -10.25 4.46
C MET A 18 -7.51 -8.87 5.13
N VAL A 19 -6.46 -8.06 5.00
CA VAL A 19 -6.54 -6.66 5.48
C VAL A 19 -7.30 -5.75 4.52
N GLY A 20 -7.53 -6.20 3.28
CA GLY A 20 -8.32 -5.48 2.30
C GLY A 20 -7.52 -4.72 1.24
N LYS A 21 -6.26 -5.09 0.98
CA LYS A 21 -5.43 -4.46 -0.06
C LYS A 21 -6.10 -4.47 -1.43
N THR A 22 -6.54 -5.64 -1.87
CA THR A 22 -7.21 -5.80 -3.17
C THR A 22 -8.51 -4.99 -3.22
N SER A 23 -9.28 -4.97 -2.13
CA SER A 23 -10.52 -4.20 -2.06
C SER A 23 -10.28 -2.70 -2.16
N LEU A 24 -9.22 -2.20 -1.53
CA LEU A 24 -8.84 -0.78 -1.63
C LEU A 24 -8.50 -0.40 -3.07
N ILE A 25 -7.75 -1.25 -3.76
CA ILE A 25 -7.41 -1.02 -5.16
C ILE A 25 -8.65 -1.02 -6.05
N HIS A 26 -9.54 -1.99 -5.87
CA HIS A 26 -10.79 -2.04 -6.63
C HIS A 26 -11.62 -0.79 -6.43
N ARG A 27 -11.72 -0.29 -5.21
CA ARG A 27 -12.44 0.95 -4.92
C ARG A 27 -11.77 2.15 -5.59
N TYR A 28 -10.48 2.26 -5.48
CA TYR A 28 -9.73 3.40 -5.98
C TYR A 28 -9.66 3.43 -7.52
N VAL A 29 -9.43 2.29 -8.14
CA VAL A 29 -9.22 2.21 -9.60
C VAL A 29 -10.53 2.06 -10.35
N GLN A 30 -11.46 1.23 -9.86
CA GLN A 30 -12.68 0.84 -10.55
C GLN A 30 -13.96 1.31 -9.85
N ASN A 31 -13.85 1.95 -8.69
CA ASN A 31 -14.97 2.36 -7.85
C ASN A 31 -15.94 1.20 -7.52
N MET A 32 -15.39 0.02 -7.25
CA MET A 32 -16.13 -1.19 -6.93
C MET A 32 -15.75 -1.72 -5.55
N PHE A 33 -16.71 -2.35 -4.88
CA PHE A 33 -16.48 -3.05 -3.62
C PHE A 33 -17.23 -4.38 -3.64
N ASP A 34 -16.57 -5.44 -3.21
CA ASP A 34 -17.14 -6.76 -3.05
C ASP A 34 -16.68 -7.30 -1.69
N ASP A 35 -17.61 -7.66 -0.82
CA ASP A 35 -17.33 -8.15 0.52
C ASP A 35 -16.90 -9.62 0.54
N ARG A 36 -16.97 -10.31 -0.60
CA ARG A 36 -16.47 -11.69 -0.70
C ARG A 36 -14.95 -11.70 -0.70
N TYR A 37 -14.40 -12.54 0.17
CA TYR A 37 -12.96 -12.72 0.20
C TYR A 37 -12.48 -13.53 -1.00
N ILE A 38 -11.57 -12.95 -1.77
CA ILE A 38 -10.86 -13.65 -2.85
C ILE A 38 -9.37 -13.49 -2.58
N MET A 39 -8.68 -14.61 -2.38
CA MET A 39 -7.23 -14.58 -2.11
C MET A 39 -6.47 -14.11 -3.34
N THR A 40 -5.55 -13.15 -3.11
CA THR A 40 -4.62 -12.71 -4.17
C THR A 40 -3.54 -13.76 -4.37
N MET A 41 -3.47 -14.30 -5.58
CA MET A 41 -2.46 -15.27 -5.96
C MET A 41 -1.31 -14.55 -6.68
N GLY A 42 -0.15 -14.48 -6.01
CA GLY A 42 1.01 -13.77 -6.55
C GLY A 42 0.91 -12.27 -6.39
N THR A 43 1.01 -11.54 -7.49
CA THR A 43 0.91 -10.08 -7.51
C THR A 43 -0.09 -9.65 -8.57
N LYS A 44 -0.93 -8.70 -8.21
CA LYS A 44 -1.84 -8.05 -9.14
C LYS A 44 -1.40 -6.61 -9.34
N VAL A 45 -1.27 -6.20 -10.60
CA VAL A 45 -0.84 -4.84 -10.96
C VAL A 45 -2.02 -4.08 -11.54
N SER A 46 -2.26 -2.89 -11.00
CA SER A 46 -3.29 -1.97 -11.49
C SER A 46 -2.65 -0.65 -11.87
N LYS A 47 -3.27 0.08 -12.78
CA LYS A 47 -2.78 1.39 -13.22
C LYS A 47 -3.79 2.46 -12.87
N LYS A 48 -3.31 3.60 -12.36
CA LYS A 48 -4.12 4.79 -12.10
C LYS A 48 -3.36 6.02 -12.55
N VAL A 49 -4.01 6.87 -13.33
CA VAL A 49 -3.48 8.16 -13.74
C VAL A 49 -4.13 9.24 -12.90
N VAL A 50 -3.32 10.07 -12.25
CA VAL A 50 -3.82 11.19 -11.45
C VAL A 50 -3.11 12.48 -11.83
N GLU A 51 -3.82 13.58 -11.65
CA GLU A 51 -3.27 14.92 -11.83
C GLU A 51 -2.88 15.46 -10.47
N VAL A 52 -1.60 15.82 -10.32
CA VAL A 52 -1.07 16.31 -9.05
C VAL A 52 -0.23 17.57 -9.32
N ALA A 53 0.10 18.30 -8.25
CA ALA A 53 1.05 19.39 -8.31
C ALA A 53 2.38 18.94 -7.72
N ASP A 54 3.49 19.36 -8.35
CA ASP A 54 4.82 19.15 -7.78
C ASP A 54 5.07 20.13 -6.62
N ALA A 55 6.24 20.00 -5.97
CA ALA A 55 6.61 20.85 -4.84
C ALA A 55 6.67 22.35 -5.19
N LYS A 56 6.78 22.69 -6.47
CA LYS A 56 6.81 24.06 -6.96
C LYS A 56 5.45 24.54 -7.46
N GLY A 57 4.42 23.72 -7.34
CA GLY A 57 3.06 24.04 -7.78
C GLY A 57 2.80 23.81 -9.27
N HIS A 58 3.70 23.16 -9.99
CA HIS A 58 3.50 22.84 -11.40
C HIS A 58 2.60 21.61 -11.56
N ASP A 59 1.72 21.64 -12.56
CA ASP A 59 0.85 20.50 -12.87
C ASP A 59 1.64 19.33 -13.42
N VAL A 60 1.38 18.14 -12.86
CA VAL A 60 2.03 16.89 -13.25
C VAL A 60 0.97 15.82 -13.46
N THR A 61 1.07 15.10 -14.57
CA THR A 61 0.31 13.87 -14.78
C THR A 61 1.13 12.71 -14.22
N LEU A 62 0.62 12.05 -13.18
CA LEU A 62 1.28 10.93 -12.54
C LEU A 62 0.59 9.62 -12.94
N GLU A 63 1.33 8.77 -13.62
CA GLU A 63 0.87 7.41 -13.95
C GLU A 63 1.43 6.45 -12.91
N MET A 64 0.56 5.96 -12.03
CA MET A 64 0.96 5.02 -10.98
C MET A 64 0.68 3.59 -11.42
N THR A 65 1.66 2.71 -11.23
CA THR A 65 1.42 1.27 -11.20
C THR A 65 1.33 0.85 -9.74
N ILE A 66 0.23 0.20 -9.38
CA ILE A 66 -0.07 -0.19 -8.02
C ILE A 66 0.02 -1.71 -7.94
N TRP A 67 0.97 -2.19 -7.14
CA TRP A 67 1.29 -3.61 -7.02
C TRP A 67 0.69 -4.15 -5.73
N ASP A 68 -0.37 -4.94 -5.87
CA ASP A 68 -1.02 -5.64 -4.76
C ASP A 68 -0.24 -6.94 -4.51
N ILE A 69 0.59 -6.93 -3.48
CA ILE A 69 1.46 -8.05 -3.14
C ILE A 69 0.68 -9.06 -2.29
N MET A 70 0.77 -10.34 -2.64
CA MET A 70 0.15 -11.42 -1.89
C MET A 70 0.58 -11.38 -0.42
N GLY A 71 -0.39 -11.44 0.50
CA GLY A 71 -0.16 -11.31 1.95
C GLY A 71 0.45 -12.54 2.63
N GLU A 72 0.72 -13.60 1.89
CA GLU A 72 1.31 -14.82 2.44
C GLU A 72 2.78 -14.63 2.80
N LYS A 73 3.16 -14.96 4.03
CA LYS A 73 4.53 -14.77 4.52
C LYS A 73 5.58 -15.53 3.70
N GLY A 74 5.28 -16.76 3.29
CA GLY A 74 6.20 -17.56 2.48
C GLY A 74 6.48 -16.95 1.11
N PHE A 75 5.48 -16.33 0.50
CA PHE A 75 5.61 -15.67 -0.79
C PHE A 75 6.61 -14.52 -0.75
N ARG A 76 6.57 -13.67 0.28
CA ARG A 76 7.45 -12.50 0.34
C ARG A 76 8.93 -12.87 0.44
N GLN A 77 9.25 -14.04 1.03
CA GLN A 77 10.65 -14.50 1.12
C GLN A 77 11.18 -15.01 -0.22
N LEU A 78 10.32 -15.61 -1.03
CA LEU A 78 10.71 -16.23 -2.30
C LEU A 78 10.86 -15.25 -3.44
N LEU A 79 9.98 -14.23 -3.51
CA LEU A 79 9.86 -13.38 -4.69
C LEU A 79 9.97 -11.89 -4.39
N LYS A 80 10.32 -11.53 -3.16
CA LYS A 80 10.30 -10.14 -2.70
C LYS A 80 11.10 -9.18 -3.58
N GLU A 81 12.29 -9.58 -4.01
CA GLU A 81 13.14 -8.69 -4.80
C GLU A 81 12.52 -8.35 -6.15
N ALA A 82 11.92 -9.34 -6.81
CA ALA A 82 11.30 -9.14 -8.10
C ALA A 82 10.10 -8.19 -8.03
N TYR A 83 9.27 -8.33 -6.99
CA TYR A 83 8.06 -7.53 -6.86
C TYR A 83 8.28 -6.16 -6.26
N PHE A 84 9.26 -6.01 -5.39
CA PHE A 84 9.55 -4.74 -4.74
C PHE A 84 10.50 -3.85 -5.54
N TYR A 85 11.29 -4.43 -6.44
CA TYR A 85 12.27 -3.68 -7.22
C TYR A 85 11.62 -2.49 -7.92
N GLY A 86 12.25 -1.33 -7.81
CA GLY A 86 11.78 -0.10 -8.43
C GLY A 86 10.62 0.60 -7.72
N ALA A 87 10.15 0.09 -6.59
CA ALA A 87 9.09 0.77 -5.82
C ALA A 87 9.57 2.14 -5.33
N GLN A 88 8.72 3.14 -5.50
CA GLN A 88 9.00 4.53 -5.13
C GLN A 88 8.12 4.98 -3.95
N GLY A 89 7.23 4.13 -3.49
CA GLY A 89 6.39 4.37 -2.33
C GLY A 89 5.77 3.07 -1.83
N ILE A 90 5.42 3.05 -0.56
CA ILE A 90 4.81 1.90 0.10
C ILE A 90 3.51 2.33 0.75
N LEU A 91 2.44 1.58 0.50
CA LEU A 91 1.21 1.65 1.28
C LEU A 91 1.15 0.39 2.14
N ALA A 92 1.34 0.56 3.43
CA ALA A 92 1.34 -0.52 4.40
C ALA A 92 -0.05 -0.60 5.04
N VAL A 93 -0.78 -1.66 4.75
CA VAL A 93 -2.20 -1.79 5.10
C VAL A 93 -2.37 -2.71 6.29
N CYS A 94 -3.08 -2.26 7.31
CA CYS A 94 -3.49 -3.05 8.46
C CYS A 94 -5.01 -3.01 8.65
N ASP A 95 -5.50 -3.92 9.48
CA ASP A 95 -6.92 -4.10 9.78
C ASP A 95 -7.19 -3.61 11.19
N LEU A 96 -8.06 -2.62 11.33
CA LEU A 96 -8.41 -2.00 12.61
C LEU A 96 -8.92 -3.02 13.65
N THR A 97 -9.48 -4.13 13.20
CA THR A 97 -10.04 -5.18 14.06
C THR A 97 -9.03 -6.24 14.46
N ARG A 98 -7.80 -6.21 13.90
CA ARG A 98 -6.75 -7.22 14.15
C ARG A 98 -5.40 -6.56 14.45
N PRO A 99 -5.03 -6.41 15.74
CA PRO A 99 -3.77 -5.74 16.13
C PRO A 99 -2.52 -6.36 15.53
N SER A 100 -2.50 -7.68 15.33
CA SER A 100 -1.36 -8.37 14.73
C SER A 100 -1.03 -7.85 13.33
N THR A 101 -2.01 -7.35 12.58
CA THR A 101 -1.79 -6.82 11.23
C THR A 101 -0.99 -5.52 11.24
N LEU A 102 -1.10 -4.73 12.31
CA LEU A 102 -0.25 -3.54 12.49
C LEU A 102 1.18 -3.97 12.85
N ALA A 103 1.35 -4.87 13.80
CA ALA A 103 2.66 -5.34 14.22
C ALA A 103 3.43 -6.02 13.07
N ASP A 104 2.74 -6.79 12.23
CA ASP A 104 3.34 -7.47 11.08
C ASP A 104 3.88 -6.50 10.02
N LEU A 105 3.43 -5.25 10.01
CA LEU A 105 3.91 -4.27 9.03
C LEU A 105 5.40 -3.97 9.17
N ASP A 106 6.00 -4.13 10.34
CA ASP A 106 7.46 -3.99 10.50
C ASP A 106 8.20 -4.91 9.52
N ASP A 107 7.83 -6.18 9.49
CA ASP A 107 8.44 -7.14 8.57
C ASP A 107 8.23 -6.77 7.12
N TRP A 108 7.00 -6.40 6.76
CA TRP A 108 6.69 -6.01 5.39
C TRP A 108 7.49 -4.79 4.93
N ILE A 109 7.49 -3.75 5.74
CA ILE A 109 8.18 -2.50 5.42
C ILE A 109 9.69 -2.74 5.34
N ASP A 110 10.27 -3.47 6.30
CA ASP A 110 11.69 -3.80 6.29
C ASP A 110 12.10 -4.56 5.04
N HIS A 111 11.29 -5.51 4.59
CA HIS A 111 11.59 -6.27 3.38
C HIS A 111 11.63 -5.38 2.15
N VAL A 112 10.69 -4.44 2.02
CA VAL A 112 10.70 -3.50 0.89
C VAL A 112 11.89 -2.55 0.98
N LEU A 113 12.16 -1.96 2.14
CA LEU A 113 13.24 -1.01 2.32
C LEU A 113 14.62 -1.63 2.07
N LYS A 114 14.79 -2.91 2.37
CA LYS A 114 16.04 -3.63 2.04
C LYS A 114 16.28 -3.76 0.54
N VAL A 115 15.22 -3.76 -0.25
CA VAL A 115 15.32 -3.87 -1.71
C VAL A 115 15.50 -2.49 -2.35
N VAL A 116 14.75 -1.49 -1.92
CA VAL A 116 14.64 -0.21 -2.63
C VAL A 116 15.31 0.97 -1.92
N GLY A 117 15.73 0.79 -0.67
CA GLY A 117 16.26 1.88 0.14
C GLY A 117 15.15 2.75 0.73
N SER A 118 15.47 4.00 1.04
CA SER A 118 14.52 4.91 1.68
C SER A 118 13.49 5.43 0.68
N VAL A 119 12.22 5.12 0.92
CA VAL A 119 11.08 5.63 0.14
C VAL A 119 9.95 6.03 1.11
N PRO A 120 9.03 6.90 0.67
CA PRO A 120 7.88 7.25 1.52
C PRO A 120 7.04 6.02 1.89
N VAL A 121 6.63 5.95 3.15
CA VAL A 121 5.77 4.89 3.68
C VAL A 121 4.51 5.52 4.27
N TYR A 122 3.35 5.09 3.80
CA TYR A 122 2.06 5.48 4.36
C TYR A 122 1.39 4.28 4.99
N ILE A 123 0.91 4.43 6.22
CA ILE A 123 0.19 3.38 6.93
C ILE A 123 -1.31 3.62 6.74
N CYS A 124 -1.97 2.64 6.13
CA CYS A 124 -3.41 2.69 5.87
C CYS A 124 -4.11 1.76 6.86
N VAL A 125 -4.90 2.33 7.75
CA VAL A 125 -5.71 1.57 8.69
C VAL A 125 -7.07 1.33 8.06
N ASN A 126 -7.28 0.11 7.59
CA ASN A 126 -8.48 -0.26 6.86
C ASN A 126 -9.59 -0.76 7.79
N LYS A 127 -10.79 -0.84 7.24
CA LYS A 127 -12.02 -1.26 7.92
C LYS A 127 -12.49 -0.25 8.97
N ALA A 128 -12.34 1.03 8.67
CA ALA A 128 -12.75 2.14 9.56
C ALA A 128 -14.27 2.17 9.81
N ASP A 129 -15.06 1.56 8.94
CA ASP A 129 -16.50 1.34 9.13
C ASP A 129 -16.80 0.39 10.30
N LEU A 130 -15.82 -0.41 10.73
CA LEU A 130 -15.95 -1.35 11.84
C LEU A 130 -15.38 -0.77 13.15
N ARG A 131 -15.57 0.53 13.39
CA ARG A 131 -15.01 1.22 14.56
C ARG A 131 -15.41 0.61 15.90
N GLU A 132 -16.60 0.07 15.99
CA GLU A 132 -17.07 -0.59 17.21
C GLU A 132 -16.30 -1.86 17.55
N GLN A 133 -15.63 -2.45 16.55
CA GLN A 133 -14.81 -3.64 16.68
C GLN A 133 -13.31 -3.31 16.69
N ALA A 134 -12.95 -2.02 16.80
CA ALA A 134 -11.55 -1.59 16.81
C ALA A 134 -10.80 -2.19 17.99
N LYS A 135 -9.57 -2.68 17.73
CA LYS A 135 -8.71 -3.29 18.75
C LYS A 135 -7.44 -2.48 19.02
N PHE A 136 -7.24 -1.38 18.32
CA PHE A 136 -6.19 -0.41 18.60
C PHE A 136 -6.67 0.97 18.14
N ASP A 137 -5.96 2.00 18.54
CA ASP A 137 -6.35 3.40 18.30
C ASP A 137 -5.32 4.12 17.42
N GLU A 138 -5.61 5.38 17.13
CA GLU A 138 -4.75 6.26 16.35
C GLU A 138 -3.37 6.44 17.00
N ASP A 139 -3.31 6.50 18.34
CA ASP A 139 -2.04 6.67 19.06
C ASP A 139 -1.10 5.49 18.82
N ALA A 140 -1.63 4.27 18.79
CA ALA A 140 -0.84 3.08 18.47
C ALA A 140 -0.25 3.16 17.05
N VAL A 141 -1.05 3.63 16.09
CA VAL A 141 -0.60 3.78 14.69
C VAL A 141 0.47 4.87 14.60
N ARG A 142 0.27 6.01 15.26
CA ARG A 142 1.26 7.10 15.25
C ARG A 142 2.57 6.68 15.89
N ALA A 143 2.52 5.93 16.99
CA ALA A 143 3.71 5.40 17.64
C ALA A 143 4.47 4.46 16.71
N PHE A 144 3.76 3.58 16.00
CA PHE A 144 4.35 2.69 15.00
C PHE A 144 4.99 3.49 13.85
N ALA A 145 4.30 4.50 13.34
CA ALA A 145 4.74 5.27 12.18
C ALA A 145 6.02 6.07 12.44
N LYS A 146 6.33 6.40 13.70
CA LYS A 146 7.54 7.16 14.06
C LYS A 146 8.83 6.46 13.67
N ALA A 147 8.80 5.13 13.49
CA ALA A 147 9.97 4.36 13.07
C ALA A 147 10.28 4.53 11.56
N TYR A 148 9.37 5.13 10.83
CA TYR A 148 9.48 5.26 9.35
C TYR A 148 9.19 6.72 8.87
#